data_720f2f9ea0df75c1283d2a846f708dd5
#
_entry.id   720f2f9ea0df75c1283d2a846f708dd5
#
_cell.length_a   1.000
_cell.length_b   1.000
_cell.length_c   1.000
_cell.angle_alpha   90.00
_cell.angle_beta   90.00
_cell.angle_gamma   90.00
#
_symmetry.space_group_name_H-M   'P 1'
#
loop_
_entity.id
_entity.type
_entity.pdbx_description
1 polymer ?
#
loop_
_entity_poly.entity_id
_entity_poly.type
_entity_poly.pdbx_seq_one_letter_code
_entity_poly.pdbx_strand_id
1 'polypeptide(L)'
;TPKSAQSLPAGPIASPTQQKVSSGPQSRIEQLNSEQLLAVTSQEPIIEVIAGPGTGKTKTLVSRIIYSVEQLHEPPGELTAVTFTNKAAGELRQRLKCALPAKAANAVHIGTFHSLCLKLLTGLRGKVTLAGEAEALDIASQVLCPLGLKLSPRRLLQEVSKWKNGFSEEALEHPGACQEYCRRLSERKLLDFDDLLLEVLREYERDPDAFPSKPFRQILVDEFQDCNAVQF
;
A
#
# COMPACT_ATOMS: atom_id res chain seq x y z
N THR A 1 -52.96 -68.93 9.97
CA THR A 1 -52.64 -67.74 10.79
C THR A 1 -51.30 -67.17 10.32
N PRO A 2 -51.25 -66.04 9.63
CA PRO A 2 -50.00 -65.39 9.26
C PRO A 2 -49.53 -64.40 10.35
N LYS A 3 -48.21 -64.39 10.58
CA LYS A 3 -47.49 -63.54 11.48
C LYS A 3 -47.44 -62.09 10.99
N SER A 4 -47.77 -61.18 11.88
CA SER A 4 -47.66 -59.74 11.70
C SER A 4 -46.21 -59.29 11.47
N ALA A 5 -45.97 -58.50 10.41
CA ALA A 5 -44.72 -57.80 10.17
C ALA A 5 -44.67 -56.51 10.99
N GLN A 6 -43.66 -56.39 11.82
CA GLN A 6 -43.32 -55.16 12.54
C GLN A 6 -42.59 -54.18 11.63
N SER A 7 -43.12 -52.96 11.50
CA SER A 7 -42.50 -51.84 10.85
C SER A 7 -41.44 -51.21 11.73
N LEU A 8 -40.21 -51.06 11.23
CA LEU A 8 -39.13 -50.33 11.83
C LEU A 8 -39.30 -48.80 11.60
N PRO A 9 -38.98 -47.94 12.57
CA PRO A 9 -39.08 -46.50 12.40
C PRO A 9 -37.92 -45.97 11.55
N ALA A 10 -38.27 -45.10 10.57
CA ALA A 10 -37.31 -44.36 9.77
C ALA A 10 -36.55 -43.35 10.61
N GLY A 11 -35.21 -43.49 10.68
CA GLY A 11 -34.31 -42.51 11.27
C GLY A 11 -34.23 -41.24 10.41
N PRO A 12 -33.87 -40.09 10.99
CA PRO A 12 -33.80 -38.80 10.29
C PRO A 12 -32.73 -38.81 9.22
N ILE A 13 -33.11 -38.43 8.01
CA ILE A 13 -32.21 -38.20 6.87
C ILE A 13 -31.33 -37.02 7.18
N ALA A 14 -30.04 -37.26 7.37
CA ALA A 14 -29.03 -36.21 7.52
C ALA A 14 -28.96 -35.39 6.25
N SER A 15 -29.21 -34.10 6.36
CA SER A 15 -29.00 -33.11 5.26
C SER A 15 -27.55 -33.14 4.82
N PRO A 16 -27.25 -33.04 3.53
CA PRO A 16 -25.88 -33.01 3.05
C PRO A 16 -25.19 -31.74 3.54
N THR A 17 -24.17 -31.92 4.36
CA THR A 17 -23.22 -30.88 4.74
C THR A 17 -22.65 -30.27 3.46
N GLN A 18 -22.96 -29.02 3.18
CA GLN A 18 -22.34 -28.27 2.11
C GLN A 18 -20.85 -28.18 2.42
N GLN A 19 -20.07 -29.07 1.83
CA GLN A 19 -18.62 -28.92 1.76
C GLN A 19 -18.36 -27.60 0.99
N LYS A 20 -17.76 -26.61 1.66
CA LYS A 20 -17.14 -25.47 0.98
C LYS A 20 -16.10 -26.04 0.03
N VAL A 21 -16.46 -26.12 -1.25
CA VAL A 21 -15.53 -26.38 -2.33
C VAL A 21 -14.53 -25.22 -2.29
N SER A 22 -13.29 -25.48 -1.86
CA SER A 22 -12.20 -24.55 -2.02
C SER A 22 -12.00 -24.40 -3.53
N SER A 23 -12.44 -23.28 -4.06
CA SER A 23 -12.24 -22.94 -5.46
C SER A 23 -10.72 -22.86 -5.72
N GLY A 24 -10.20 -23.80 -6.53
CA GLY A 24 -8.80 -23.80 -6.94
C GLY A 24 -8.43 -22.55 -7.75
N PRO A 25 -7.14 -22.32 -8.05
CA PRO A 25 -6.64 -21.13 -8.76
C PRO A 25 -7.38 -20.83 -10.06
N GLN A 26 -7.68 -21.87 -10.86
CA GLN A 26 -8.40 -21.75 -12.13
C GLN A 26 -9.82 -21.19 -11.98
N SER A 27 -10.55 -21.58 -10.94
CA SER A 27 -11.93 -21.11 -10.73
C SER A 27 -12.03 -19.61 -10.38
N ARG A 28 -10.95 -18.98 -9.96
CA ARG A 28 -10.91 -17.54 -9.62
C ARG A 28 -10.63 -16.67 -10.83
N ILE A 29 -9.83 -17.15 -11.76
CA ILE A 29 -9.59 -16.50 -13.06
C ILE A 29 -10.86 -16.55 -13.92
N GLU A 30 -11.61 -17.63 -13.85
CA GLU A 30 -12.90 -17.81 -14.56
C GLU A 30 -14.00 -16.80 -14.12
N GLN A 31 -13.84 -16.16 -12.98
CA GLN A 31 -14.77 -15.12 -12.48
C GLN A 31 -14.42 -13.71 -12.96
N LEU A 32 -13.37 -13.53 -13.76
CA LEU A 32 -12.97 -12.26 -14.34
C LEU A 32 -13.68 -12.04 -15.67
N ASN A 33 -14.04 -10.79 -15.96
CA ASN A 33 -14.46 -10.44 -17.32
C ASN A 33 -13.24 -10.37 -18.26
N SER A 34 -13.47 -10.21 -19.57
CA SER A 34 -12.41 -10.22 -20.60
C SER A 34 -11.35 -9.15 -20.36
N GLU A 35 -11.74 -7.94 -19.95
CA GLU A 35 -10.83 -6.82 -19.70
C GLU A 35 -9.99 -7.04 -18.43
N GLN A 36 -10.64 -7.51 -17.36
CA GLN A 36 -9.95 -7.91 -16.14
C GLN A 36 -8.97 -9.05 -16.38
N LEU A 37 -9.37 -10.04 -17.18
CA LEU A 37 -8.51 -11.17 -17.54
C LEU A 37 -7.28 -10.68 -18.31
N LEU A 38 -7.48 -9.79 -19.30
CA LEU A 38 -6.37 -9.18 -20.05
C LEU A 38 -5.39 -8.47 -19.11
N ALA A 39 -5.87 -7.62 -18.20
CA ALA A 39 -5.03 -6.92 -17.23
C ALA A 39 -4.27 -7.87 -16.29
N VAL A 40 -4.92 -8.99 -15.89
CA VAL A 40 -4.31 -9.99 -15.00
C VAL A 40 -3.25 -10.82 -15.70
N THR A 41 -3.42 -11.15 -16.98
CA THR A 41 -2.53 -12.08 -17.72
C THR A 41 -1.50 -11.38 -18.60
N SER A 42 -1.60 -10.07 -18.82
CA SER A 42 -0.66 -9.31 -19.65
C SER A 42 0.79 -9.46 -19.16
N GLN A 43 1.71 -9.58 -20.11
CA GLN A 43 3.16 -9.66 -19.87
C GLN A 43 3.89 -8.34 -20.20
N GLU A 44 3.12 -7.29 -20.48
CA GLU A 44 3.69 -5.98 -20.76
C GLU A 44 4.41 -5.41 -19.52
N PRO A 45 5.54 -4.71 -19.71
CA PRO A 45 6.33 -4.18 -18.60
C PRO A 45 5.57 -3.09 -17.83
N ILE A 46 4.68 -2.36 -18.49
CA ILE A 46 3.84 -1.32 -17.89
C ILE A 46 2.39 -1.59 -18.29
N ILE A 47 1.51 -1.67 -17.31
CA ILE A 47 0.07 -1.94 -17.50
C ILE A 47 -0.70 -0.87 -16.74
N GLU A 48 -1.43 -0.04 -17.45
CA GLU A 48 -2.38 0.90 -16.87
C GLU A 48 -3.81 0.35 -17.00
N VAL A 49 -4.54 0.32 -15.88
CA VAL A 49 -5.92 -0.15 -15.81
C VAL A 49 -6.84 1.00 -15.43
N ILE A 50 -7.56 1.52 -16.41
CA ILE A 50 -8.56 2.58 -16.21
C ILE A 50 -9.91 1.94 -15.93
N ALA A 51 -10.45 2.16 -14.74
CA ALA A 51 -11.68 1.52 -14.31
C ALA A 51 -12.48 2.41 -13.35
N GLY A 52 -13.79 2.48 -13.58
CA GLY A 52 -14.70 3.25 -12.74
C GLY A 52 -14.90 2.68 -11.33
N PRO A 53 -15.62 3.38 -10.47
CA PRO A 53 -16.00 2.85 -9.14
C PRO A 53 -16.83 1.57 -9.27
N GLY A 54 -16.57 0.58 -8.41
CA GLY A 54 -17.35 -0.67 -8.37
C GLY A 54 -17.05 -1.68 -9.49
N THR A 55 -16.16 -1.39 -10.43
CA THR A 55 -15.80 -2.27 -11.56
C THR A 55 -14.90 -3.44 -11.18
N GLY A 56 -14.43 -3.47 -9.93
CA GLY A 56 -13.59 -4.56 -9.43
C GLY A 56 -12.09 -4.32 -9.52
N LYS A 57 -11.59 -3.06 -9.53
CA LYS A 57 -10.15 -2.71 -9.51
C LYS A 57 -9.36 -3.55 -8.51
N THR A 58 -9.76 -3.53 -7.24
CA THR A 58 -9.07 -4.31 -6.18
C THR A 58 -9.12 -5.81 -6.45
N LYS A 59 -10.21 -6.34 -7.04
CA LYS A 59 -10.31 -7.74 -7.45
C LYS A 59 -9.28 -8.06 -8.53
N THR A 60 -9.16 -7.20 -9.53
CA THR A 60 -8.17 -7.33 -10.61
C THR A 60 -6.75 -7.32 -10.06
N LEU A 61 -6.42 -6.37 -9.16
CA LEU A 61 -5.12 -6.27 -8.50
C LEU A 61 -4.78 -7.52 -7.69
N VAL A 62 -5.70 -8.01 -6.87
CA VAL A 62 -5.53 -9.27 -6.12
C VAL A 62 -5.32 -10.45 -7.07
N SER A 63 -6.12 -10.54 -8.14
CA SER A 63 -6.01 -11.63 -9.12
C SER A 63 -4.68 -11.59 -9.86
N ARG A 64 -4.13 -10.40 -10.15
CA ARG A 64 -2.81 -10.24 -10.75
C ARG A 64 -1.71 -10.78 -9.85
N ILE A 65 -1.73 -10.44 -8.54
CA ILE A 65 -0.75 -11.00 -7.59
C ILE A 65 -0.86 -12.52 -7.51
N ILE A 66 -2.08 -13.07 -7.44
CA ILE A 66 -2.28 -14.52 -7.41
C ILE A 66 -1.74 -15.16 -8.69
N TYR A 67 -2.03 -14.57 -9.86
CA TYR A 67 -1.55 -15.05 -11.15
C TYR A 67 -0.01 -15.04 -11.22
N SER A 68 0.63 -13.95 -10.78
CA SER A 68 2.09 -13.85 -10.73
C SER A 68 2.71 -14.96 -9.86
N VAL A 69 2.12 -15.24 -8.70
CA VAL A 69 2.62 -16.28 -7.78
C VAL A 69 2.35 -17.68 -8.28
N GLU A 70 1.12 -17.97 -8.75
CA GLU A 70 0.69 -19.35 -9.04
C GLU A 70 0.95 -19.79 -10.47
N GLN A 71 0.88 -18.86 -11.45
CA GLN A 71 1.04 -19.19 -12.86
C GLN A 71 2.42 -18.78 -13.40
N LEU A 72 2.91 -17.60 -13.03
CA LEU A 72 4.23 -17.13 -13.46
C LEU A 72 5.35 -17.62 -12.52
N HIS A 73 5.00 -18.24 -11.39
CA HIS A 73 5.92 -18.73 -10.38
C HIS A 73 6.90 -17.67 -9.85
N GLU A 74 6.44 -16.41 -9.84
CA GLU A 74 7.25 -15.33 -9.30
C GLU A 74 7.36 -15.44 -7.78
N PRO A 75 8.57 -15.21 -7.23
CA PRO A 75 8.74 -15.23 -5.77
C PRO A 75 7.85 -14.18 -5.11
N PRO A 76 6.95 -14.54 -4.17
CA PRO A 76 6.05 -13.58 -3.53
C PRO A 76 6.75 -12.41 -2.85
N GLY A 77 7.98 -12.60 -2.36
CA GLY A 77 8.81 -11.55 -1.76
C GLY A 77 9.40 -10.55 -2.77
N GLU A 78 9.18 -10.73 -4.06
CA GLU A 78 9.59 -9.82 -5.13
C GLU A 78 8.39 -9.01 -5.67
N LEU A 79 7.20 -9.18 -5.07
CA LEU A 79 5.98 -8.47 -5.42
C LEU A 79 5.67 -7.41 -4.38
N THR A 80 5.37 -6.19 -4.83
CA THR A 80 4.98 -5.07 -3.98
C THR A 80 3.63 -4.52 -4.42
N ALA A 81 2.70 -4.38 -3.49
CA ALA A 81 1.42 -3.74 -3.71
C ALA A 81 1.29 -2.48 -2.83
N VAL A 82 1.06 -1.35 -3.47
CA VAL A 82 0.97 -0.04 -2.84
C VAL A 82 -0.46 0.43 -2.85
N THR A 83 -0.93 0.94 -1.73
CA THR A 83 -2.25 1.56 -1.56
C THR A 83 -2.13 2.90 -0.84
N PHE A 84 -3.17 3.73 -0.88
CA PHE A 84 -3.14 5.05 -0.21
C PHE A 84 -3.46 5.00 1.27
N THR A 85 -4.15 3.95 1.73
CA THR A 85 -4.59 3.86 3.13
C THR A 85 -4.20 2.55 3.79
N ASN A 86 -3.92 2.59 5.09
CA ASN A 86 -3.65 1.39 5.87
C ASN A 86 -4.84 0.43 5.89
N LYS A 87 -6.08 0.95 5.78
CA LYS A 87 -7.29 0.15 5.67
C LYS A 87 -7.29 -0.67 4.38
N ALA A 88 -7.06 -0.04 3.22
CA ALA A 88 -6.98 -0.72 1.92
C ALA A 88 -5.85 -1.75 1.91
N ALA A 89 -4.67 -1.42 2.46
CA ALA A 89 -3.56 -2.36 2.62
C ALA A 89 -3.95 -3.58 3.48
N GLY A 90 -4.72 -3.36 4.55
CA GLY A 90 -5.26 -4.42 5.41
C GLY A 90 -6.25 -5.33 4.67
N GLU A 91 -7.18 -4.75 3.93
CA GLU A 91 -8.16 -5.48 3.12
C GLU A 91 -7.47 -6.31 2.01
N LEU A 92 -6.50 -5.73 1.32
CA LEU A 92 -5.71 -6.42 0.29
C LEU A 92 -4.97 -7.62 0.89
N ARG A 93 -4.31 -7.42 2.03
CA ARG A 93 -3.59 -8.48 2.75
C ARG A 93 -4.53 -9.61 3.18
N GLN A 94 -5.72 -9.28 3.66
CA GLN A 94 -6.72 -10.29 4.05
C GLN A 94 -7.21 -11.11 2.84
N ARG A 95 -7.48 -10.45 1.71
CA ARG A 95 -7.90 -11.13 0.47
C ARG A 95 -6.82 -12.10 -0.03
N LEU A 96 -5.55 -11.70 0.01
CA LEU A 96 -4.44 -12.58 -0.38
C LEU A 96 -4.28 -13.74 0.58
N LYS A 97 -4.45 -13.57 1.89
CA LYS A 97 -4.42 -14.67 2.87
C LYS A 97 -5.53 -15.69 2.66
N CYS A 98 -6.69 -15.27 2.15
CA CYS A 98 -7.77 -16.19 1.78
C CYS A 98 -7.50 -16.92 0.46
N ALA A 99 -6.56 -16.43 -0.35
CA ALA A 99 -6.33 -16.90 -1.70
C ALA A 99 -5.03 -17.71 -1.85
N LEU A 100 -3.99 -17.34 -1.16
CA LEU A 100 -2.66 -17.96 -1.24
C LEU A 100 -2.31 -18.68 0.08
N PRO A 101 -1.38 -19.65 0.03
CA PRO A 101 -0.79 -20.20 1.24
C PRO A 101 -0.23 -19.10 2.14
N ALA A 102 -0.39 -19.24 3.46
CA ALA A 102 -0.04 -18.18 4.43
C ALA A 102 1.41 -17.67 4.27
N LYS A 103 2.37 -18.58 3.96
CA LYS A 103 3.76 -18.21 3.71
C LYS A 103 3.90 -17.29 2.49
N ALA A 104 3.22 -17.58 1.39
CA ALA A 104 3.25 -16.77 0.18
C ALA A 104 2.55 -15.43 0.39
N ALA A 105 1.33 -15.43 0.95
CA ALA A 105 0.57 -14.20 1.23
C ALA A 105 1.32 -13.23 2.16
N ASN A 106 2.05 -13.74 3.16
CA ASN A 106 2.82 -12.91 4.09
C ASN A 106 4.14 -12.40 3.48
N ALA A 107 4.64 -13.04 2.44
CA ALA A 107 5.88 -12.62 1.77
C ALA A 107 5.65 -11.46 0.80
N VAL A 108 4.43 -11.28 0.25
CA VAL A 108 4.11 -10.12 -0.60
C VAL A 108 4.21 -8.84 0.22
N HIS A 109 4.94 -7.85 -0.31
CA HIS A 109 5.06 -6.54 0.32
C HIS A 109 3.79 -5.72 0.06
N ILE A 110 3.04 -5.41 1.10
CA ILE A 110 1.80 -4.63 1.00
C ILE A 110 1.86 -3.47 1.98
N GLY A 111 1.61 -2.26 1.51
CA GLY A 111 1.61 -1.09 2.37
C GLY A 111 1.22 0.18 1.65
N THR A 112 1.27 1.30 2.38
CA THR A 112 1.21 2.63 1.79
C THR A 112 2.62 3.05 1.34
N PHE A 113 2.72 4.04 0.42
CA PHE A 113 4.02 4.62 0.04
C PHE A 113 4.88 4.94 1.26
N HIS A 114 4.33 5.67 2.23
CA HIS A 114 5.04 6.06 3.44
C HIS A 114 5.51 4.88 4.29
N SER A 115 4.69 3.84 4.44
CA SER A 115 5.08 2.66 5.21
C SER A 115 6.20 1.86 4.55
N LEU A 116 6.20 1.82 3.22
CA LEU A 116 7.28 1.19 2.45
C LEU A 116 8.56 2.02 2.50
N CYS A 117 8.46 3.35 2.34
CA CYS A 117 9.60 4.26 2.47
C CYS A 117 10.23 4.19 3.86
N LEU A 118 9.42 4.19 4.92
CA LEU A 118 9.93 4.03 6.29
C LEU A 118 10.68 2.71 6.47
N LYS A 119 10.16 1.62 5.91
CA LYS A 119 10.82 0.30 5.96
C LYS A 119 12.15 0.32 5.21
N LEU A 120 12.19 0.93 4.03
CA LEU A 120 13.41 1.07 3.23
C LEU A 120 14.47 1.90 3.97
N LEU A 121 14.11 3.10 4.44
CA LEU A 121 15.02 3.97 5.19
C LEU A 121 15.54 3.31 6.46
N THR A 122 14.67 2.60 7.17
CA THR A 122 15.09 1.85 8.37
C THR A 122 16.08 0.74 8.03
N GLY A 123 15.91 0.08 6.87
CA GLY A 123 16.86 -0.92 6.38
C GLY A 123 18.23 -0.32 5.99
N LEU A 124 18.22 0.88 5.39
CA LEU A 124 19.43 1.56 4.90
C LEU A 124 20.21 2.30 6.00
N ARG A 125 19.50 3.01 6.86
CA ARG A 125 20.09 3.94 7.87
C ARG A 125 20.00 3.44 9.30
N GLY A 126 19.29 2.35 9.56
CA GLY A 126 18.94 1.91 10.91
C GLY A 126 17.76 2.71 11.47
N LYS A 127 17.94 3.34 12.64
CA LYS A 127 16.85 4.05 13.31
C LYS A 127 16.43 5.31 12.56
N VAL A 128 15.16 5.40 12.18
CA VAL A 128 14.51 6.61 11.67
C VAL A 128 13.54 7.13 12.73
N THR A 129 13.63 8.41 13.07
CA THR A 129 12.77 9.06 14.08
C THR A 129 11.82 10.03 13.38
N LEU A 130 10.52 9.79 13.51
CA LEU A 130 9.50 10.66 12.94
C LEU A 130 9.00 11.64 13.99
N ALA A 131 8.84 12.90 13.58
CA ALA A 131 8.10 13.88 14.36
C ALA A 131 6.61 13.50 14.40
N GLY A 132 6.07 13.36 15.60
CA GLY A 132 4.63 13.20 15.78
C GLY A 132 3.88 14.50 15.48
N GLU A 133 2.55 14.44 15.29
CA GLU A 133 1.73 15.64 14.99
C GLU A 133 1.94 16.76 16.02
N ALA A 134 1.94 16.42 17.30
CA ALA A 134 2.16 17.40 18.36
C ALA A 134 3.54 18.05 18.29
N GLU A 135 4.58 17.30 18.02
CA GLU A 135 5.94 17.79 17.88
C GLU A 135 6.12 18.64 16.62
N ALA A 136 5.53 18.24 15.51
CA ALA A 136 5.52 19.04 14.27
C ALA A 136 4.83 20.39 14.47
N LEU A 137 3.68 20.42 15.16
CA LEU A 137 2.95 21.66 15.52
C LEU A 137 3.76 22.54 16.47
N ASP A 138 4.46 21.96 17.44
CA ASP A 138 5.33 22.70 18.36
C ASP A 138 6.51 23.36 17.61
N ILE A 139 7.17 22.61 16.72
CA ILE A 139 8.25 23.13 15.88
C ILE A 139 7.72 24.27 15.00
N ALA A 140 6.56 24.09 14.36
CA ALA A 140 5.94 25.13 13.54
C ALA A 140 5.62 26.40 14.34
N SER A 141 5.10 26.24 15.57
CA SER A 141 4.86 27.37 16.49
C SER A 141 6.13 28.13 16.83
N GLN A 142 7.21 27.39 17.12
CA GLN A 142 8.52 27.98 17.42
C GLN A 142 9.12 28.71 16.21
N VAL A 143 8.79 28.33 14.99
CA VAL A 143 9.18 29.05 13.76
C VAL A 143 8.42 30.35 13.61
N LEU A 144 7.10 30.31 13.81
CA LEU A 144 6.22 31.45 13.56
C LEU A 144 6.39 32.57 14.57
N CYS A 145 6.62 32.24 15.84
CA CYS A 145 6.71 33.21 16.93
C CYS A 145 7.82 34.27 16.72
N PRO A 146 9.07 33.94 16.42
CA PRO A 146 10.13 34.92 16.15
C PRO A 146 9.91 35.73 14.86
N LEU A 147 9.23 35.15 13.87
CA LEU A 147 8.97 35.79 12.59
C LEU A 147 7.78 36.77 12.64
N GLY A 148 7.05 36.80 13.76
CA GLY A 148 5.87 37.66 13.91
C GLY A 148 4.75 37.37 12.91
N LEU A 149 4.74 36.19 12.31
CA LEU A 149 3.76 35.80 11.29
C LEU A 149 2.41 35.46 11.92
N LYS A 150 1.34 36.08 11.42
CA LYS A 150 -0.04 35.76 11.80
C LYS A 150 -0.57 34.54 11.04
N LEU A 151 0.16 33.45 11.15
CA LEU A 151 -0.15 32.17 10.50
C LEU A 151 -0.35 31.10 11.57
N SER A 152 -1.30 30.20 11.39
CA SER A 152 -1.43 29.07 12.30
C SER A 152 -0.36 28.00 12.01
N PRO A 153 0.15 27.28 13.03
CA PRO A 153 1.11 26.20 12.84
C PRO A 153 0.63 25.16 11.83
N ARG A 154 -0.66 24.82 11.85
CA ARG A 154 -1.24 23.89 10.89
C ARG A 154 -1.17 24.39 9.44
N ARG A 155 -1.35 25.70 9.22
CA ARG A 155 -1.24 26.26 7.87
C ARG A 155 0.20 26.27 7.38
N LEU A 156 1.17 26.54 8.24
CA LEU A 156 2.57 26.40 7.91
C LEU A 156 2.90 24.95 7.50
N LEU A 157 2.44 23.96 8.27
CA LEU A 157 2.65 22.55 7.93
C LEU A 157 2.01 22.15 6.59
N GLN A 158 0.86 22.73 6.25
CA GLN A 158 0.24 22.54 4.92
C GLN A 158 1.09 23.13 3.79
N GLU A 159 1.70 24.29 3.98
CA GLU A 159 2.62 24.89 3.00
C GLU A 159 3.89 24.04 2.85
N VAL A 160 4.47 23.60 3.96
CA VAL A 160 5.62 22.70 3.96
C VAL A 160 5.30 21.41 3.20
N SER A 161 4.14 20.82 3.47
CA SER A 161 3.70 19.61 2.77
C SER A 161 3.54 19.82 1.27
N LYS A 162 2.93 20.93 0.84
CA LYS A 162 2.83 21.28 -0.58
C LYS A 162 4.22 21.36 -1.22
N TRP A 163 5.14 22.09 -0.60
CA TRP A 163 6.51 22.23 -1.10
C TRP A 163 7.22 20.88 -1.23
N LYS A 164 7.18 20.06 -0.18
CA LYS A 164 7.77 18.71 -0.19
C LYS A 164 7.14 17.77 -1.22
N ASN A 165 5.89 18.01 -1.59
CA ASN A 165 5.18 17.24 -2.60
C ASN A 165 5.29 17.80 -4.03
N GLY A 166 6.27 18.67 -4.30
CA GLY A 166 6.67 19.08 -5.63
C GLY A 166 6.09 20.43 -6.10
N PHE A 167 5.44 21.19 -5.21
CA PHE A 167 5.09 22.58 -5.56
C PHE A 167 6.36 23.47 -5.56
N SER A 168 6.43 24.39 -6.51
CA SER A 168 7.56 25.33 -6.58
C SER A 168 7.60 26.27 -5.37
N GLU A 169 8.79 26.72 -5.00
CA GLU A 169 8.97 27.63 -3.85
C GLU A 169 8.26 28.97 -4.10
N GLU A 170 8.16 29.41 -5.36
CA GLU A 170 7.45 30.64 -5.74
C GLU A 170 5.94 30.54 -5.51
N ALA A 171 5.39 29.35 -5.41
CA ALA A 171 3.98 29.12 -5.11
C ALA A 171 3.64 29.15 -3.61
N LEU A 172 4.66 29.27 -2.74
CA LEU A 172 4.49 29.34 -1.29
C LEU A 172 4.23 30.81 -0.84
N GLU A 173 3.36 30.97 0.13
CA GLU A 173 3.12 32.29 0.77
C GLU A 173 4.27 32.67 1.73
N HIS A 174 4.89 31.66 2.37
CA HIS A 174 5.90 31.86 3.42
C HIS A 174 7.12 30.93 3.26
N PRO A 175 7.87 31.02 2.14
CA PRO A 175 8.96 30.08 1.85
C PRO A 175 10.04 30.07 2.93
N GLY A 176 10.41 31.23 3.48
CA GLY A 176 11.41 31.30 4.56
C GLY A 176 10.97 30.60 5.86
N ALA A 177 9.68 30.60 6.17
CA ALA A 177 9.17 29.85 7.31
C ALA A 177 9.18 28.33 7.06
N CYS A 178 8.90 27.91 5.81
CA CYS A 178 8.98 26.51 5.41
C CYS A 178 10.44 26.00 5.50
N GLN A 179 11.39 26.77 5.01
CA GLN A 179 12.83 26.44 5.10
C GLN A 179 13.30 26.35 6.55
N GLU A 180 12.90 27.30 7.42
CA GLU A 180 13.25 27.29 8.84
C GLU A 180 12.65 26.08 9.56
N TYR A 181 11.42 25.68 9.24
CA TYR A 181 10.81 24.46 9.77
C TYR A 181 11.63 23.22 9.43
N CYS A 182 11.99 23.06 8.15
CA CYS A 182 12.81 21.93 7.69
C CYS A 182 14.21 21.94 8.35
N ARG A 183 14.82 23.11 8.52
CA ARG A 183 16.10 23.26 9.23
C ARG A 183 16.01 22.76 10.68
N ARG A 184 14.95 23.13 11.41
CA ARG A 184 14.75 22.69 12.80
C ARG A 184 14.46 21.19 12.92
N LEU A 185 13.73 20.59 11.97
CA LEU A 185 13.60 19.14 11.91
C LEU A 185 14.96 18.46 11.78
N SER A 186 15.76 18.94 10.82
CA SER A 186 17.09 18.39 10.55
C SER A 186 18.01 18.48 11.77
N GLU A 187 18.05 19.64 12.49
CA GLU A 187 18.85 19.82 13.70
C GLU A 187 18.46 18.85 14.81
N ARG A 188 17.17 18.49 14.90
CA ARG A 188 16.66 17.49 15.85
C ARG A 188 16.80 16.05 15.36
N LYS A 189 17.33 15.86 14.15
CA LYS A 189 17.39 14.55 13.47
C LYS A 189 16.03 13.87 13.35
N LEU A 190 15.00 14.67 13.12
CA LEU A 190 13.63 14.24 12.91
C LEU A 190 13.28 14.33 11.43
N LEU A 191 12.43 13.44 10.98
CA LEU A 191 11.75 13.52 9.69
C LEU A 191 10.26 13.73 9.96
N ASP A 192 9.60 14.53 9.15
CA ASP A 192 8.13 14.49 9.10
C ASP A 192 7.66 13.42 8.10
N PHE A 193 6.35 13.34 7.91
CA PHE A 193 5.76 12.29 7.10
C PHE A 193 6.14 12.41 5.63
N ASP A 194 6.19 13.65 5.10
CA ASP A 194 6.56 13.91 3.71
C ASP A 194 8.07 13.67 3.46
N ASP A 195 8.91 13.86 4.46
CA ASP A 195 10.35 13.59 4.35
C ASP A 195 10.65 12.13 4.03
N LEU A 196 9.78 11.19 4.40
CA LEU A 196 10.00 9.76 4.14
C LEU A 196 10.21 9.46 2.65
N LEU A 197 9.40 10.08 1.79
CA LEU A 197 9.51 9.88 0.34
C LEU A 197 10.75 10.58 -0.20
N LEU A 198 10.96 11.84 0.20
CA LEU A 198 12.12 12.63 -0.25
C LEU A 198 13.45 12.00 0.17
N GLU A 199 13.52 11.46 1.36
CA GLU A 199 14.75 10.82 1.86
C GLU A 199 15.03 9.49 1.14
N VAL A 200 14.00 8.73 0.76
CA VAL A 200 14.18 7.55 -0.10
C VAL A 200 14.74 7.97 -1.46
N LEU A 201 14.19 9.02 -2.09
CA LEU A 201 14.70 9.52 -3.37
C LEU A 201 16.16 10.00 -3.25
N ARG A 202 16.50 10.77 -2.21
CA ARG A 202 17.87 11.24 -1.96
C ARG A 202 18.85 10.08 -1.75
N GLU A 203 18.45 9.05 -1.01
CA GLU A 203 19.28 7.86 -0.84
C GLU A 203 19.47 7.11 -2.16
N TYR A 204 18.41 6.99 -2.95
CA TYR A 204 18.49 6.35 -4.27
C TYR A 204 19.40 7.12 -5.23
N GLU A 205 19.28 8.46 -5.27
CA GLU A 205 20.16 9.31 -6.09
C GLU A 205 21.63 9.22 -5.65
N ARG A 206 21.86 9.07 -4.34
CA ARG A 206 23.22 8.96 -3.78
C ARG A 206 23.87 7.61 -4.07
N ASP A 207 23.13 6.53 -3.89
CA ASP A 207 23.62 5.16 -4.04
C ASP A 207 22.47 4.22 -4.43
N PRO A 208 22.17 4.08 -5.73
CA PRO A 208 21.14 3.18 -6.22
C PRO A 208 21.38 1.71 -5.84
N ASP A 209 22.65 1.31 -5.75
CA ASP A 209 23.04 -0.09 -5.47
C ASP A 209 22.82 -0.48 -4.00
N ALA A 210 22.68 0.48 -3.10
CA ALA A 210 22.32 0.23 -1.71
C ALA A 210 20.88 -0.28 -1.56
N PHE A 211 20.02 -0.04 -2.57
CA PHE A 211 18.63 -0.49 -2.51
C PHE A 211 18.51 -1.96 -2.88
N PRO A 212 17.69 -2.72 -2.13
CA PRO A 212 17.45 -4.10 -2.49
C PRO A 212 16.73 -4.17 -3.85
N SER A 213 17.32 -4.85 -4.82
CA SER A 213 16.66 -5.15 -6.11
C SER A 213 15.39 -5.99 -5.94
N LYS A 214 15.33 -6.75 -4.89
CA LYS A 214 14.15 -7.41 -4.30
C LYS A 214 13.62 -6.46 -3.22
N PRO A 215 12.40 -6.09 -3.14
CA PRO A 215 11.13 -6.68 -3.55
C PRO A 215 10.45 -5.97 -4.74
N PHE A 216 11.15 -5.30 -5.61
CA PHE A 216 10.56 -4.39 -6.61
C PHE A 216 10.55 -4.96 -8.04
N ARG A 217 10.50 -6.30 -8.19
CA ARG A 217 10.38 -6.91 -9.51
C ARG A 217 9.04 -6.57 -10.18
N GLN A 218 7.95 -6.58 -9.40
CA GLN A 218 6.65 -6.11 -9.85
C GLN A 218 6.05 -5.20 -8.79
N ILE A 219 5.64 -4.01 -9.20
CA ILE A 219 4.97 -3.02 -8.36
C ILE A 219 3.55 -2.84 -8.89
N LEU A 220 2.57 -3.00 -8.01
CA LEU A 220 1.15 -2.77 -8.30
C LEU A 220 0.68 -1.61 -7.44
N VAL A 221 0.18 -0.56 -8.07
CA VAL A 221 -0.31 0.63 -7.37
C VAL A 221 -1.83 0.72 -7.52
N ASP A 222 -2.54 0.73 -6.39
CA ASP A 222 -3.99 0.98 -6.36
C ASP A 222 -4.25 2.49 -6.30
N GLU A 223 -5.31 2.95 -6.97
CA GLU A 223 -5.71 4.37 -7.08
C GLU A 223 -4.56 5.28 -7.57
N PHE A 224 -3.85 4.85 -8.61
CA PHE A 224 -2.66 5.56 -9.13
C PHE A 224 -2.89 7.03 -9.49
N GLN A 225 -4.13 7.41 -9.84
CA GLN A 225 -4.51 8.80 -10.12
C GLN A 225 -4.34 9.75 -8.91
N ASP A 226 -4.24 9.22 -7.70
CA ASP A 226 -4.05 9.99 -6.47
C ASP A 226 -2.56 10.23 -6.15
N CYS A 227 -1.63 9.66 -6.96
CA CYS A 227 -0.20 9.87 -6.79
C CYS A 227 0.19 11.32 -7.07
N ASN A 228 1.01 11.89 -6.18
CA ASN A 228 1.66 13.17 -6.41
C ASN A 228 2.99 13.00 -7.16
N ALA A 229 3.64 14.14 -7.50
CA ALA A 229 4.88 14.14 -8.27
C ALA A 229 6.06 13.40 -7.58
N VAL A 230 6.05 13.32 -6.26
CA VAL A 230 7.12 12.64 -5.50
C VAL A 230 6.88 11.13 -5.43
N GLN A 231 5.61 10.69 -5.56
CA GLN A 231 5.23 9.28 -5.56
C GLN A 231 5.31 8.66 -6.95
N PHE A 232 5.26 9.48 -8.00
CA PHE A 232 5.40 9.09 -9.41
C PHE A 232 6.88 8.92 -9.78
#